data_f1200faba626cc8b1856541afe1e1b34
#
_entry.id   f1200faba626cc8b1856541afe1e1b34
#
_cell.length_a   1.000
_cell.length_b   1.000
_cell.length_c   1.000
_cell.angle_alpha   90.00
_cell.angle_beta   90.00
_cell.angle_gamma   90.00
#
_symmetry.space_group_name_H-M   'P 1'
#
loop_
_entity.id
_entity.type
_entity.pdbx_description
1 polymer ?
#
loop_
_entity_poly.entity_id
_entity_poly.type
_entity_poly.pdbx_seq_one_letter_code
_entity_poly.pdbx_strand_id
1 'polypeptide(L)'
;MQDWESLNAEESQIRRAVAELRPFRPLYVKIKLTWACNLRCTVCNVWRQSRENRLTLPVLRSLARELAELGTEKVHLSGGEALLYPALMEAIPLFAEKGMRVNLTTNGTLLTPETAARLVETGIRNVSISLDGATPAVHDAIRGTGNWKRTVRGIRNLRRAAKHTRRKPHIRINTVITRRNYRDIVGLPEIAHHAGADRLTLIPVDDPSGRVRLNKGRIQAYNEEVAPFLADRALAYGMIEEVGQAYPFGREKANLELGKAGLYARGLYQVQPCYMPWVHAMIDPKGHVYPCCTMRSGRPLGNLIKEDGFRNVWGGVAFREFRQLQGEGRPPASCHTCDDFLEENRFLHGLVRGSALDKDVSSRC
;
A
#
# COMPACT_ATOMS: atom_id res chain seq x y z
N MET A 1 -6.11 -9.08 -4.25
CA MET A 1 -4.75 -9.62 -4.50
C MET A 1 -4.14 -8.95 -5.72
N GLN A 2 -2.85 -8.67 -5.73
CA GLN A 2 -2.16 -8.29 -6.97
C GLN A 2 -2.07 -9.54 -7.84
N ASP A 3 -2.24 -9.34 -9.13
CA ASP A 3 -2.14 -10.42 -10.12
C ASP A 3 -0.66 -10.74 -10.37
N TRP A 4 -0.03 -11.36 -9.37
CA TRP A 4 1.35 -11.83 -9.46
C TRP A 4 1.46 -13.13 -10.27
N GLU A 5 0.32 -13.71 -10.64
CA GLU A 5 0.24 -14.94 -11.44
C GLU A 5 0.90 -14.78 -12.81
N SER A 6 0.94 -13.55 -13.35
CA SER A 6 1.70 -13.25 -14.57
C SER A 6 3.18 -13.61 -14.45
N LEU A 7 3.75 -13.59 -13.24
CA LEU A 7 5.14 -13.97 -12.99
C LEU A 7 5.42 -15.46 -13.12
N ASN A 8 4.41 -16.32 -13.04
CA ASN A 8 4.61 -17.76 -13.26
C ASN A 8 5.17 -18.06 -14.66
N ALA A 9 4.73 -17.30 -15.67
CA ALA A 9 5.26 -17.40 -17.02
C ALA A 9 6.68 -16.84 -17.17
N GLU A 10 7.16 -16.09 -16.19
CA GLU A 10 8.47 -15.43 -16.19
C GLU A 10 9.40 -15.97 -15.09
N GLU A 11 9.07 -17.13 -14.49
CA GLU A 11 9.81 -17.72 -13.36
C GLU A 11 11.32 -17.82 -13.62
N SER A 12 11.71 -18.33 -14.80
CA SER A 12 13.12 -18.48 -15.17
C SER A 12 13.83 -17.12 -15.26
N GLN A 13 13.14 -16.09 -15.73
CA GLN A 13 13.71 -14.75 -15.89
C GLN A 13 13.91 -14.06 -14.52
N ILE A 14 12.94 -14.17 -13.60
CA ILE A 14 13.08 -13.61 -12.27
C ILE A 14 14.14 -14.35 -11.43
N ARG A 15 14.21 -15.69 -11.54
CA ARG A 15 15.28 -16.49 -10.91
C ARG A 15 16.66 -16.03 -11.39
N ARG A 16 16.83 -15.87 -12.69
CA ARG A 16 18.07 -15.39 -13.29
C ARG A 16 18.39 -13.96 -12.84
N ALA A 17 17.42 -13.04 -12.86
CA ALA A 17 17.62 -11.65 -12.41
C ALA A 17 18.07 -11.59 -10.94
N VAL A 18 17.50 -12.43 -10.08
CA VAL A 18 17.90 -12.53 -8.65
C VAL A 18 19.32 -13.09 -8.54
N ALA A 19 19.65 -14.18 -9.22
CA ALA A 19 20.96 -14.81 -9.16
C ALA A 19 22.08 -13.90 -9.68
N GLU A 20 21.83 -13.11 -10.73
CA GLU A 20 22.77 -12.20 -11.35
C GLU A 20 22.72 -10.76 -10.76
N LEU A 21 21.91 -10.53 -9.73
CA LEU A 21 21.70 -9.23 -9.07
C LEU A 21 21.28 -8.13 -10.06
N ARG A 22 20.71 -8.51 -11.20
CA ARG A 22 20.22 -7.58 -12.21
C ARG A 22 18.80 -7.11 -11.89
N PRO A 23 18.39 -5.92 -12.36
CA PRO A 23 17.00 -5.51 -12.24
C PRO A 23 16.10 -6.47 -13.01
N PHE A 24 14.96 -6.81 -12.44
CA PHE A 24 13.83 -7.33 -13.15
C PHE A 24 12.90 -6.17 -13.54
N ARG A 25 11.73 -6.41 -14.10
CA ARG A 25 10.79 -5.33 -14.40
C ARG A 25 10.11 -4.80 -13.14
N PRO A 26 9.95 -3.48 -12.99
CA PRO A 26 9.26 -2.89 -11.82
C PRO A 26 7.75 -3.06 -11.96
N LEU A 27 7.22 -4.24 -11.57
CA LEU A 27 5.81 -4.59 -11.71
C LEU A 27 4.86 -3.59 -11.06
N TYR A 28 5.26 -3.07 -9.91
CA TYR A 28 4.50 -2.14 -9.11
C TYR A 28 5.34 -0.94 -8.69
N VAL A 29 4.93 0.26 -9.09
CA VAL A 29 5.59 1.49 -8.69
C VAL A 29 4.62 2.38 -7.92
N LYS A 30 5.00 2.76 -6.69
CA LYS A 30 4.24 3.71 -5.86
C LYS A 30 4.81 5.11 -6.04
N ILE A 31 3.97 6.06 -6.41
CA ILE A 31 4.37 7.44 -6.66
C ILE A 31 3.65 8.36 -5.67
N LYS A 32 4.40 9.07 -4.86
CA LYS A 32 3.87 10.15 -4.03
C LYS A 32 3.96 11.44 -4.83
N LEU A 33 2.81 11.97 -5.26
CA LEU A 33 2.73 13.13 -6.14
C LEU A 33 3.10 14.44 -5.44
N THR A 34 2.71 14.57 -4.16
CA THR A 34 2.87 15.77 -3.34
C THR A 34 2.92 15.42 -1.86
N TRP A 35 3.56 16.27 -1.04
CA TRP A 35 3.45 16.19 0.41
C TRP A 35 2.30 17.03 0.98
N ALA A 36 1.64 17.87 0.16
CA ALA A 36 0.49 18.65 0.62
C ALA A 36 -0.63 17.71 1.10
N CYS A 37 -1.19 18.02 2.27
CA CYS A 37 -2.35 17.33 2.84
C CYS A 37 -3.26 18.33 3.53
N ASN A 38 -4.56 18.13 3.42
CA ASN A 38 -5.58 18.92 4.12
C ASN A 38 -5.92 18.37 5.52
N LEU A 39 -5.38 17.20 5.89
CA LEU A 39 -5.57 16.59 7.21
C LEU A 39 -4.25 16.58 8.01
N ARG A 40 -4.39 16.42 9.34
CA ARG A 40 -3.29 16.29 10.30
C ARG A 40 -3.51 15.07 11.18
N CYS A 41 -3.64 13.90 10.55
CA CYS A 41 -3.94 12.65 11.24
C CYS A 41 -2.91 12.31 12.31
N THR A 42 -3.37 11.79 13.46
CA THR A 42 -2.51 11.50 14.62
C THR A 42 -1.51 10.36 14.35
N VAL A 43 -1.79 9.53 13.35
CA VAL A 43 -0.97 8.36 12.94
C VAL A 43 -0.07 8.64 11.74
N CYS A 44 0.02 9.89 11.29
CA CYS A 44 0.73 10.23 10.04
C CYS A 44 1.65 11.43 10.26
N ASN A 45 2.86 11.37 9.70
CA ASN A 45 3.84 12.46 9.74
C ASN A 45 4.03 13.17 8.38
N VAL A 46 3.35 12.71 7.32
CA VAL A 46 3.51 13.25 5.96
C VAL A 46 3.13 14.72 5.88
N TRP A 47 2.09 15.15 6.59
CA TRP A 47 1.63 16.54 6.62
C TRP A 47 2.64 17.54 7.22
N ARG A 48 3.69 17.03 7.88
CA ARG A 48 4.81 17.85 8.42
C ARG A 48 5.88 18.16 7.37
N GLN A 49 5.83 17.49 6.21
CA GLN A 49 6.74 17.74 5.10
C GLN A 49 6.38 19.04 4.36
N SER A 50 7.34 19.60 3.62
CA SER A 50 7.09 20.80 2.82
C SER A 50 6.01 20.57 1.77
N ARG A 51 4.98 21.40 1.79
CA ARG A 51 3.82 21.31 0.88
C ARG A 51 4.16 21.69 -0.56
N GLU A 52 5.27 22.38 -0.78
CA GLU A 52 5.73 22.82 -2.10
C GLU A 52 6.29 21.67 -2.95
N ASN A 53 6.82 20.63 -2.29
CA ASN A 53 7.39 19.50 -2.99
C ASN A 53 6.31 18.70 -3.72
N ARG A 54 6.43 18.64 -5.05
CA ARG A 54 5.57 17.89 -5.95
C ARG A 54 6.32 17.52 -7.22
N LEU A 55 5.99 16.37 -7.79
CA LEU A 55 6.44 16.00 -9.12
C LEU A 55 5.72 16.86 -10.16
N THR A 56 6.41 17.26 -11.21
CA THR A 56 5.81 18.02 -12.32
C THR A 56 5.23 17.10 -13.40
N LEU A 57 4.26 17.58 -14.20
CA LEU A 57 3.71 16.78 -15.30
C LEU A 57 4.77 16.33 -16.32
N PRO A 58 5.75 17.16 -16.74
CA PRO A 58 6.83 16.69 -17.62
C PRO A 58 7.59 15.49 -17.05
N VAL A 59 7.93 15.53 -15.75
CA VAL A 59 8.58 14.40 -15.06
C VAL A 59 7.70 13.17 -15.05
N LEU A 60 6.40 13.31 -14.73
CA LEU A 60 5.46 12.19 -14.74
C LEU A 60 5.25 11.61 -16.14
N ARG A 61 5.28 12.44 -17.19
CA ARG A 61 5.17 12.01 -18.59
C ARG A 61 6.38 11.18 -19.01
N SER A 62 7.60 11.62 -18.69
CA SER A 62 8.81 10.85 -18.93
C SER A 62 8.79 9.53 -18.17
N LEU A 63 8.48 9.58 -16.87
CA LEU A 63 8.36 8.42 -16.01
C LEU A 63 7.34 7.41 -16.56
N ALA A 64 6.16 7.85 -17.00
CA ALA A 64 5.14 6.97 -17.55
C ALA A 64 5.61 6.23 -18.80
N ARG A 65 6.40 6.89 -19.67
CA ARG A 65 7.02 6.25 -20.85
C ARG A 65 8.02 5.19 -20.41
N GLU A 66 8.96 5.53 -19.53
CA GLU A 66 9.98 4.59 -19.06
C GLU A 66 9.37 3.38 -18.34
N LEU A 67 8.35 3.59 -17.49
CA LEU A 67 7.68 2.50 -16.78
C LEU A 67 6.93 1.56 -17.73
N ALA A 68 6.31 2.10 -18.79
CA ALA A 68 5.67 1.29 -19.82
C ALA A 68 6.71 0.44 -20.58
N GLU A 69 7.83 1.03 -20.98
CA GLU A 69 8.94 0.33 -21.67
C GLU A 69 9.59 -0.74 -20.76
N LEU A 70 9.60 -0.53 -19.45
CA LEU A 70 10.08 -1.49 -18.46
C LEU A 70 9.07 -2.58 -18.11
N GLY A 71 7.85 -2.53 -18.65
CA GLY A 71 6.82 -3.53 -18.41
C GLY A 71 6.13 -3.39 -17.05
N THR A 72 6.01 -2.16 -16.52
CA THR A 72 5.26 -1.90 -15.28
C THR A 72 3.77 -2.16 -15.48
N GLU A 73 3.18 -2.95 -14.61
CA GLU A 73 1.75 -3.30 -14.69
C GLU A 73 0.87 -2.38 -13.85
N LYS A 74 1.42 -1.87 -12.74
CA LYS A 74 0.64 -1.11 -11.77
C LYS A 74 1.38 0.12 -11.27
N VAL A 75 0.68 1.23 -11.28
CA VAL A 75 1.12 2.48 -10.65
C VAL A 75 0.14 2.85 -9.53
N HIS A 76 0.68 3.20 -8.37
CA HIS A 76 -0.12 3.63 -7.23
C HIS A 76 0.18 5.09 -6.88
N LEU A 77 -0.72 5.96 -7.23
CA LEU A 77 -0.64 7.39 -6.94
C LEU A 77 -1.08 7.68 -5.51
N SER A 78 -0.28 8.44 -4.78
CA SER A 78 -0.55 8.83 -3.40
C SER A 78 0.19 10.12 -3.05
N GLY A 79 0.42 10.39 -1.76
CA GLY A 79 1.19 11.54 -1.31
C GLY A 79 0.81 11.92 0.12
N GLY A 80 0.69 13.22 0.39
CA GLY A 80 -0.09 13.72 1.52
C GLY A 80 -1.57 13.43 1.25
N GLU A 81 -2.21 14.27 0.41
CA GLU A 81 -3.52 14.00 -0.19
C GLU A 81 -3.42 14.16 -1.70
N ALA A 82 -3.62 13.07 -2.42
CA ALA A 82 -3.43 13.06 -3.87
C ALA A 82 -4.42 13.99 -4.62
N LEU A 83 -5.63 14.19 -4.09
CA LEU A 83 -6.62 15.11 -4.66
C LEU A 83 -6.24 16.60 -4.53
N LEU A 84 -5.19 16.90 -3.74
CA LEU A 84 -4.59 18.25 -3.73
C LEU A 84 -3.51 18.45 -4.80
N TYR A 85 -3.13 17.39 -5.52
CA TYR A 85 -2.20 17.55 -6.63
C TYR A 85 -2.92 18.20 -7.81
N PRO A 86 -2.54 19.42 -8.25
CA PRO A 86 -3.35 20.21 -9.19
C PRO A 86 -3.62 19.53 -10.52
N ALA A 87 -2.63 18.76 -11.01
CA ALA A 87 -2.70 18.08 -12.30
C ALA A 87 -3.03 16.57 -12.16
N LEU A 88 -3.73 16.15 -11.09
CA LEU A 88 -4.05 14.74 -10.88
C LEU A 88 -4.84 14.13 -12.04
N MET A 89 -5.86 14.86 -12.54
CA MET A 89 -6.74 14.38 -13.62
C MET A 89 -6.00 14.24 -14.95
N GLU A 90 -4.89 14.96 -15.13
CA GLU A 90 -3.99 14.82 -16.28
C GLU A 90 -2.92 13.75 -16.04
N ALA A 91 -2.49 13.55 -14.80
CA ALA A 91 -1.45 12.58 -14.46
C ALA A 91 -1.94 11.12 -14.59
N ILE A 92 -3.19 10.82 -14.21
CA ILE A 92 -3.73 9.46 -14.27
C ILE A 92 -3.73 8.90 -15.69
N PRO A 93 -4.24 9.61 -16.72
CA PRO A 93 -4.21 9.13 -18.11
C PRO A 93 -2.80 8.84 -18.64
N LEU A 94 -1.76 9.58 -18.21
CA LEU A 94 -0.38 9.33 -18.64
C LEU A 94 0.07 7.88 -18.45
N PHE A 95 -0.42 7.25 -17.38
CA PHE A 95 -0.12 5.84 -17.08
C PHE A 95 -1.19 4.89 -17.62
N ALA A 96 -2.48 5.26 -17.48
CA ALA A 96 -3.59 4.40 -17.87
C ALA A 96 -3.63 4.13 -19.39
N GLU A 97 -3.35 5.12 -20.22
CA GLU A 97 -3.28 5.01 -21.68
C GLU A 97 -2.12 4.13 -22.18
N LYS A 98 -1.11 3.93 -21.33
CA LYS A 98 0.00 3.01 -21.58
C LYS A 98 -0.25 1.59 -21.06
N GLY A 99 -1.48 1.26 -20.69
CA GLY A 99 -1.90 -0.07 -20.25
C GLY A 99 -1.66 -0.36 -18.76
N MET A 100 -1.07 0.56 -18.00
CA MET A 100 -0.84 0.36 -16.57
C MET A 100 -2.15 0.50 -15.77
N ARG A 101 -2.33 -0.36 -14.77
CA ARG A 101 -3.42 -0.25 -13.79
C ARG A 101 -3.10 0.88 -12.82
N VAL A 102 -3.86 1.98 -12.88
CA VAL A 102 -3.64 3.12 -11.98
C VAL A 102 -4.53 3.01 -10.75
N ASN A 103 -3.90 3.02 -9.59
CA ASN A 103 -4.53 3.05 -8.28
C ASN A 103 -4.29 4.41 -7.62
N LEU A 104 -5.25 4.86 -6.80
CA LEU A 104 -5.16 6.09 -6.03
C LEU A 104 -5.42 5.81 -4.55
N THR A 105 -4.66 6.46 -3.65
CA THR A 105 -5.04 6.57 -2.24
C THR A 105 -5.43 8.01 -1.90
N THR A 106 -6.57 8.17 -1.26
CA THR A 106 -7.10 9.46 -0.79
C THR A 106 -7.73 9.33 0.60
N ASN A 107 -7.80 10.44 1.34
CA ASN A 107 -8.59 10.52 2.57
C ASN A 107 -10.11 10.67 2.28
N GLY A 108 -10.51 10.87 1.03
CA GLY A 108 -11.88 10.93 0.58
C GLY A 108 -12.62 12.23 0.88
N THR A 109 -12.05 13.15 1.66
CA THR A 109 -12.75 14.37 2.10
C THR A 109 -12.96 15.40 0.99
N LEU A 110 -12.22 15.30 -0.11
CA LEU A 110 -12.28 16.17 -1.28
C LEU A 110 -13.03 15.54 -2.47
N LEU A 111 -13.63 14.36 -2.29
CA LEU A 111 -14.47 13.71 -3.29
C LEU A 111 -15.88 14.37 -3.34
N THR A 112 -15.95 15.60 -3.86
CA THR A 112 -17.22 16.23 -4.22
C THR A 112 -17.85 15.48 -5.40
N PRO A 113 -19.14 15.71 -5.75
CA PRO A 113 -19.74 15.12 -6.93
C PRO A 113 -18.93 15.40 -8.21
N GLU A 114 -18.43 16.62 -8.37
CA GLU A 114 -17.66 17.10 -9.53
C GLU A 114 -16.28 16.42 -9.56
N THR A 115 -15.57 16.38 -8.41
CA THR A 115 -14.26 15.72 -8.31
C THR A 115 -14.39 14.23 -8.58
N ALA A 116 -15.43 13.59 -8.07
CA ALA A 116 -15.69 12.16 -8.28
C ALA A 116 -15.98 11.86 -9.75
N ALA A 117 -16.80 12.67 -10.44
CA ALA A 117 -17.09 12.53 -11.86
C ALA A 117 -15.80 12.63 -12.70
N ARG A 118 -15.04 13.71 -12.52
CA ARG A 118 -13.74 13.89 -13.20
C ARG A 118 -12.76 12.75 -12.94
N LEU A 119 -12.69 12.26 -11.69
CA LEU A 119 -11.79 11.15 -11.36
C LEU A 119 -12.16 9.86 -12.10
N VAL A 120 -13.45 9.56 -12.21
CA VAL A 120 -13.92 8.36 -12.92
C VAL A 120 -13.62 8.44 -14.42
N GLU A 121 -13.72 9.62 -15.02
CA GLU A 121 -13.42 9.88 -16.44
C GLU A 121 -11.95 9.64 -16.80
N THR A 122 -11.02 9.72 -15.82
CA THR A 122 -9.58 9.48 -16.06
C THR A 122 -9.21 8.03 -16.38
N GLY A 123 -10.14 7.10 -16.25
CA GLY A 123 -9.86 5.66 -16.41
C GLY A 123 -9.21 5.02 -15.16
N ILE A 124 -9.29 5.67 -14.00
CA ILE A 124 -8.80 5.11 -12.72
C ILE A 124 -9.40 3.72 -12.45
N ARG A 125 -8.56 2.76 -12.03
CA ARG A 125 -9.00 1.36 -11.82
C ARG A 125 -9.37 1.07 -10.37
N ASN A 126 -8.62 1.62 -9.41
CA ASN A 126 -8.85 1.39 -8.00
C ASN A 126 -8.69 2.69 -7.22
N VAL A 127 -9.61 2.96 -6.32
CA VAL A 127 -9.53 4.08 -5.37
C VAL A 127 -9.57 3.53 -3.96
N SER A 128 -8.45 3.66 -3.24
CA SER A 128 -8.35 3.31 -1.83
C SER A 128 -8.69 4.54 -0.99
N ILE A 129 -9.73 4.45 -0.18
CA ILE A 129 -10.20 5.54 0.67
C ILE A 129 -9.92 5.18 2.13
N SER A 130 -9.29 6.09 2.85
CA SER A 130 -8.92 5.87 4.24
C SER A 130 -10.11 6.13 5.18
N LEU A 131 -10.55 5.10 5.91
CA LEU A 131 -11.63 5.20 6.90
C LEU A 131 -11.25 4.39 8.15
N ASP A 132 -10.91 5.08 9.25
CA ASP A 132 -10.34 4.45 10.45
C ASP A 132 -11.35 4.29 11.60
N GLY A 133 -12.63 4.47 11.37
CA GLY A 133 -13.65 4.24 12.38
C GLY A 133 -15.02 4.06 11.76
N ALA A 134 -15.82 3.19 12.36
CA ALA A 134 -17.23 3.01 12.03
C ALA A 134 -18.06 4.21 12.50
N THR A 135 -17.61 4.88 13.56
CA THR A 135 -18.30 6.04 14.16
C THR A 135 -17.56 7.35 13.90
N PRO A 136 -18.28 8.50 13.82
CA PRO A 136 -17.65 9.81 13.73
C PRO A 136 -16.68 10.07 14.87
N ALA A 137 -17.04 9.72 16.11
CA ALA A 137 -16.23 9.98 17.28
C ALA A 137 -14.84 9.34 17.19
N VAL A 138 -14.75 8.10 16.72
CA VAL A 138 -13.49 7.36 16.61
C VAL A 138 -12.68 7.80 15.41
N HIS A 139 -13.30 7.89 14.25
CA HIS A 139 -12.60 8.32 13.03
C HIS A 139 -12.03 9.73 13.17
N ASP A 140 -12.85 10.66 13.66
CA ASP A 140 -12.48 12.07 13.77
C ASP A 140 -11.39 12.29 14.83
N ALA A 141 -11.37 11.48 15.90
CA ALA A 141 -10.27 11.50 16.88
C ALA A 141 -8.91 11.11 16.28
N ILE A 142 -8.89 10.37 15.16
CA ILE A 142 -7.67 9.98 14.45
C ILE A 142 -7.36 10.97 13.31
N ARG A 143 -8.39 11.37 12.53
CA ARG A 143 -8.23 12.09 11.27
C ARG A 143 -8.69 13.55 11.29
N GLY A 144 -9.24 14.03 12.41
CA GLY A 144 -9.73 15.40 12.59
C GLY A 144 -11.25 15.50 12.45
N THR A 145 -11.81 16.47 13.16
CA THR A 145 -13.26 16.68 13.33
C THR A 145 -14.01 16.85 12.02
N GLY A 146 -15.14 16.18 11.88
CA GLY A 146 -16.06 16.26 10.74
C GLY A 146 -15.63 15.47 9.52
N ASN A 147 -14.47 14.81 9.56
CA ASN A 147 -13.94 14.11 8.38
C ASN A 147 -14.62 12.76 8.13
N TRP A 148 -15.19 12.11 9.16
CA TRP A 148 -15.99 10.91 8.95
C TRP A 148 -17.14 11.14 7.98
N LYS A 149 -17.94 12.19 8.24
CA LYS A 149 -19.09 12.55 7.39
C LYS A 149 -18.64 12.90 5.97
N ARG A 150 -17.53 13.62 5.83
CA ARG A 150 -16.95 14.03 4.53
C ARG A 150 -16.45 12.82 3.76
N THR A 151 -15.71 11.91 4.41
CA THR A 151 -15.18 10.69 3.80
C THR A 151 -16.29 9.75 3.35
N VAL A 152 -17.27 9.45 4.20
CA VAL A 152 -18.42 8.58 3.83
C VAL A 152 -19.23 9.20 2.68
N ARG A 153 -19.42 10.52 2.67
CA ARG A 153 -20.05 11.22 1.54
C ARG A 153 -19.22 11.08 0.28
N GLY A 154 -17.89 11.21 0.40
CA GLY A 154 -16.97 11.04 -0.72
C GLY A 154 -17.04 9.65 -1.35
N ILE A 155 -17.14 8.59 -0.54
CA ILE A 155 -17.34 7.21 -1.03
C ILE A 155 -18.64 7.13 -1.85
N ARG A 156 -19.74 7.66 -1.30
CA ARG A 156 -21.05 7.68 -1.98
C ARG A 156 -21.02 8.47 -3.29
N ASN A 157 -20.34 9.62 -3.31
CA ASN A 157 -20.19 10.44 -4.51
C ASN A 157 -19.42 9.67 -5.60
N LEU A 158 -18.32 9.02 -5.23
CA LEU A 158 -17.52 8.22 -6.16
C LEU A 158 -18.33 7.04 -6.72
N ARG A 159 -19.05 6.31 -5.85
CA ARG A 159 -19.92 5.22 -6.29
C ARG A 159 -21.06 5.69 -7.21
N ARG A 160 -21.63 6.86 -6.92
CA ARG A 160 -22.68 7.47 -7.76
C ARG A 160 -22.12 7.86 -9.12
N ALA A 161 -20.97 8.53 -9.17
CA ALA A 161 -20.31 8.91 -10.42
C ALA A 161 -19.97 7.67 -11.28
N ALA A 162 -19.57 6.56 -10.64
CA ALA A 162 -19.22 5.33 -11.33
C ALA A 162 -20.43 4.55 -11.91
N LYS A 163 -21.69 4.88 -11.55
CA LYS A 163 -22.88 4.11 -11.99
C LYS A 163 -23.04 4.07 -13.51
N HIS A 164 -22.72 5.17 -14.17
CA HIS A 164 -22.94 5.35 -15.61
C HIS A 164 -21.68 5.13 -16.45
N THR A 165 -20.60 4.67 -15.84
CA THR A 165 -19.36 4.41 -16.56
C THR A 165 -19.22 2.97 -16.98
N ARG A 166 -18.66 2.74 -18.17
CA ARG A 166 -18.44 1.41 -18.72
C ARG A 166 -17.44 0.58 -17.88
N ARG A 167 -16.48 1.26 -17.24
CA ARG A 167 -15.46 0.65 -16.36
C ARG A 167 -15.52 1.31 -14.99
N LYS A 168 -16.23 0.68 -14.07
CA LYS A 168 -16.35 1.17 -12.69
C LYS A 168 -15.03 1.02 -11.95
N PRO A 169 -14.52 2.05 -11.28
CA PRO A 169 -13.40 1.91 -10.38
C PRO A 169 -13.79 1.03 -9.19
N HIS A 170 -12.85 0.21 -8.76
CA HIS A 170 -12.98 -0.58 -7.55
C HIS A 170 -12.70 0.32 -6.34
N ILE A 171 -13.62 0.41 -5.40
CA ILE A 171 -13.51 1.24 -4.20
C ILE A 171 -13.10 0.36 -3.03
N ARG A 172 -11.91 0.61 -2.49
CA ARG A 172 -11.37 -0.10 -1.33
C ARG A 172 -11.34 0.82 -0.12
N ILE A 173 -11.74 0.34 1.02
CA ILE A 173 -11.51 1.01 2.29
C ILE A 173 -10.20 0.49 2.87
N ASN A 174 -9.30 1.41 3.20
CA ASN A 174 -8.10 1.12 3.99
C ASN A 174 -8.31 1.62 5.41
N THR A 175 -8.18 0.73 6.38
CA THR A 175 -8.32 1.02 7.81
C THR A 175 -7.01 0.73 8.51
N VAL A 176 -6.40 1.75 9.11
CA VAL A 176 -5.23 1.60 9.96
C VAL A 176 -5.68 1.30 11.39
N ILE A 177 -5.32 0.11 11.88
CA ILE A 177 -5.72 -0.35 13.21
C ILE A 177 -4.78 0.22 14.27
N THR A 178 -5.35 0.88 15.25
CA THR A 178 -4.67 1.52 16.38
C THR A 178 -5.36 1.16 17.71
N ARG A 179 -4.73 1.48 18.82
CA ARG A 179 -5.35 1.33 20.15
C ARG A 179 -6.64 2.14 20.33
N ARG A 180 -6.93 3.12 19.45
CA ARG A 180 -8.12 3.96 19.53
C ARG A 180 -9.34 3.36 18.85
N ASN A 181 -9.13 2.60 17.77
CA ASN A 181 -10.23 2.15 16.90
C ASN A 181 -10.42 0.64 16.86
N TYR A 182 -9.54 -0.17 17.42
CA TYR A 182 -9.55 -1.63 17.23
C TYR A 182 -10.88 -2.31 17.62
N ARG A 183 -11.69 -1.72 18.50
CA ARG A 183 -13.02 -2.22 18.83
C ARG A 183 -14.13 -1.63 17.96
N ASP A 184 -14.03 -0.35 17.62
CA ASP A 184 -15.04 0.36 16.81
C ASP A 184 -15.13 -0.18 15.38
N ILE A 185 -14.00 -0.65 14.83
CA ILE A 185 -13.92 -1.11 13.43
C ILE A 185 -14.77 -2.35 13.11
N VAL A 186 -15.34 -3.02 14.11
CA VAL A 186 -16.30 -4.12 13.91
C VAL A 186 -17.50 -3.69 13.08
N GLY A 187 -17.90 -2.42 13.13
CA GLY A 187 -18.99 -1.84 12.35
C GLY A 187 -18.59 -1.36 10.95
N LEU A 188 -17.30 -1.37 10.60
CA LEU A 188 -16.83 -0.84 9.31
C LEU A 188 -17.37 -1.58 8.08
N PRO A 189 -17.49 -2.93 8.06
CA PRO A 189 -18.03 -3.62 6.90
C PRO A 189 -19.41 -3.09 6.49
N GLU A 190 -20.29 -2.86 7.46
CA GLU A 190 -21.63 -2.35 7.22
C GLU A 190 -21.60 -0.90 6.68
N ILE A 191 -20.88 0.00 7.33
CA ILE A 191 -20.76 1.39 6.92
C ILE A 191 -20.14 1.50 5.51
N ALA A 192 -19.08 0.75 5.24
CA ALA A 192 -18.37 0.76 3.97
C ALA A 192 -19.24 0.20 2.84
N HIS A 193 -19.92 -0.92 3.07
CA HIS A 193 -20.84 -1.54 2.11
C HIS A 193 -21.99 -0.59 1.75
N HIS A 194 -22.68 -0.02 2.73
CA HIS A 194 -23.78 0.93 2.49
C HIS A 194 -23.32 2.27 1.88
N ALA A 195 -22.05 2.63 2.04
CA ALA A 195 -21.47 3.76 1.32
C ALA A 195 -21.12 3.41 -0.14
N GLY A 196 -21.04 2.13 -0.50
CA GLY A 196 -20.76 1.63 -1.83
C GLY A 196 -19.30 1.24 -2.06
N ALA A 197 -18.56 0.90 -1.01
CA ALA A 197 -17.24 0.29 -1.16
C ALA A 197 -17.34 -1.20 -1.53
N ASP A 198 -16.32 -1.70 -2.23
CA ASP A 198 -16.27 -3.09 -2.70
C ASP A 198 -15.38 -3.96 -1.80
N ARG A 199 -14.38 -3.36 -1.13
CA ARG A 199 -13.35 -4.11 -0.37
C ARG A 199 -12.97 -3.38 0.91
N LEU A 200 -12.55 -4.15 1.91
CA LEU A 200 -11.97 -3.68 3.16
C LEU A 200 -10.56 -4.25 3.31
N THR A 201 -9.60 -3.40 3.65
CA THR A 201 -8.23 -3.81 3.99
C THR A 201 -7.89 -3.27 5.37
N LEU A 202 -7.53 -4.18 6.26
CA LEU A 202 -7.13 -3.90 7.63
C LEU A 202 -5.61 -3.87 7.71
N ILE A 203 -5.05 -2.77 8.20
CA ILE A 203 -3.63 -2.50 8.19
C ILE A 203 -3.19 -2.21 9.62
N PRO A 204 -2.31 -3.01 10.23
CA PRO A 204 -1.67 -2.63 11.49
C PRO A 204 -0.97 -1.28 11.36
N VAL A 205 -1.00 -0.45 12.41
CA VAL A 205 -0.32 0.84 12.35
C VAL A 205 1.20 0.66 12.37
N ASP A 206 1.89 1.28 11.40
CA ASP A 206 3.34 1.44 11.43
C ASP A 206 3.70 2.52 12.47
N ASP A 207 4.03 2.09 13.68
CA ASP A 207 4.39 2.96 14.82
C ASP A 207 5.60 2.39 15.57
N PRO A 208 6.83 2.72 15.16
CA PRO A 208 8.03 2.31 15.86
C PRO A 208 8.09 2.78 17.33
N SER A 209 7.39 3.90 17.64
CA SER A 209 7.37 4.44 19.00
C SER A 209 6.49 3.63 19.98
N GLY A 210 5.61 2.77 19.48
CA GLY A 210 4.67 1.98 20.28
C GLY A 210 3.53 2.79 20.93
N ARG A 211 3.42 4.09 20.64
CA ARG A 211 2.43 4.98 21.31
C ARG A 211 1.01 4.72 20.88
N VAL A 212 0.79 4.32 19.64
CA VAL A 212 -0.56 4.12 19.09
C VAL A 212 -0.85 2.69 18.67
N ARG A 213 0.16 1.82 18.58
CA ARG A 213 -0.03 0.40 18.25
C ARG A 213 -0.68 -0.38 19.39
N LEU A 214 -1.23 -1.54 19.07
CA LEU A 214 -1.79 -2.46 20.04
C LEU A 214 -0.68 -3.14 20.84
N ASN A 215 -0.91 -3.33 22.14
CA ASN A 215 -0.13 -4.27 22.95
C ASN A 215 -0.70 -5.69 22.82
N LYS A 216 -0.01 -6.69 23.37
CA LYS A 216 -0.40 -8.11 23.28
C LYS A 216 -1.85 -8.35 23.72
N GLY A 217 -2.26 -7.83 24.88
CA GLY A 217 -3.62 -8.04 25.38
C GLY A 217 -4.69 -7.43 24.47
N ARG A 218 -4.41 -6.26 23.84
CA ARG A 218 -5.34 -5.67 22.87
C ARG A 218 -5.37 -6.42 21.54
N ILE A 219 -4.25 -6.99 21.09
CA ILE A 219 -4.24 -7.87 19.91
C ILE A 219 -5.06 -9.11 20.19
N GLN A 220 -4.91 -9.70 21.37
CA GLN A 220 -5.70 -10.84 21.80
C GLN A 220 -7.20 -10.49 21.85
N ALA A 221 -7.58 -9.39 22.52
CA ALA A 221 -8.96 -8.92 22.56
C ALA A 221 -9.51 -8.62 21.14
N TYR A 222 -8.69 -8.06 20.24
CA TYR A 222 -9.10 -7.87 18.85
C TYR A 222 -9.39 -9.22 18.17
N ASN A 223 -8.52 -10.19 18.33
CA ASN A 223 -8.67 -11.51 17.69
C ASN A 223 -9.88 -12.29 18.25
N GLU A 224 -10.21 -12.12 19.53
CA GLU A 224 -11.28 -12.85 20.20
C GLU A 224 -12.64 -12.13 20.12
N GLU A 225 -12.66 -10.81 20.31
CA GLU A 225 -13.89 -10.03 20.47
C GLU A 225 -14.33 -9.28 19.20
N VAL A 226 -13.40 -9.00 18.25
CA VAL A 226 -13.67 -8.12 17.10
C VAL A 226 -13.55 -8.87 15.78
N ALA A 227 -12.42 -9.52 15.56
CA ALA A 227 -12.10 -10.13 14.26
C ALA A 227 -13.13 -11.18 13.79
N PRO A 228 -13.72 -12.05 14.66
CA PRO A 228 -14.74 -12.99 14.22
C PRO A 228 -15.96 -12.30 13.62
N PHE A 229 -16.53 -11.32 14.34
CA PHE A 229 -17.73 -10.59 13.90
C PHE A 229 -17.46 -9.71 12.68
N LEU A 230 -16.25 -9.11 12.61
CA LEU A 230 -15.84 -8.34 11.47
C LEU A 230 -15.69 -9.24 10.23
N ALA A 231 -15.10 -10.44 10.39
CA ALA A 231 -14.94 -11.42 9.32
C ALA A 231 -16.29 -11.86 8.76
N ASP A 232 -17.21 -12.25 9.62
CA ASP A 232 -18.54 -12.70 9.21
C ASP A 232 -19.27 -11.66 8.38
N ARG A 233 -19.29 -10.40 8.85
CA ARG A 233 -19.93 -9.29 8.12
C ARG A 233 -19.20 -8.95 6.83
N ALA A 234 -17.87 -8.89 6.87
CA ALA A 234 -17.08 -8.53 5.70
C ALA A 234 -17.16 -9.61 4.61
N LEU A 235 -17.22 -10.90 4.96
CA LEU A 235 -17.49 -12.00 4.03
C LEU A 235 -18.90 -11.93 3.47
N ALA A 236 -19.92 -11.71 4.31
CA ALA A 236 -21.31 -11.61 3.89
C ALA A 236 -21.51 -10.47 2.86
N TYR A 237 -20.76 -9.38 2.99
CA TYR A 237 -20.78 -8.26 2.04
C TYR A 237 -19.77 -8.42 0.89
N GLY A 238 -19.02 -9.51 0.81
CA GLY A 238 -17.99 -9.72 -0.22
C GLY A 238 -16.82 -8.74 -0.15
N MET A 239 -16.59 -8.12 1.02
CA MET A 239 -15.53 -7.10 1.20
C MET A 239 -14.16 -7.70 1.51
N ILE A 240 -14.13 -8.95 1.95
CA ILE A 240 -12.95 -9.81 2.06
C ILE A 240 -13.22 -11.13 1.38
N GLU A 241 -12.18 -11.87 1.01
CA GLU A 241 -12.27 -13.16 0.30
C GLU A 241 -12.15 -14.34 1.26
N GLU A 242 -11.43 -14.15 2.36
CA GLU A 242 -11.14 -15.19 3.34
C GLU A 242 -11.09 -14.63 4.77
N VAL A 243 -11.37 -15.48 5.75
CA VAL A 243 -11.37 -15.10 7.17
C VAL A 243 -10.02 -14.55 7.62
N GLY A 244 -8.90 -15.06 7.08
CA GLY A 244 -7.54 -14.63 7.42
C GLY A 244 -7.32 -13.14 7.25
N GLN A 245 -8.01 -12.49 6.30
CA GLN A 245 -7.90 -11.06 6.04
C GLN A 245 -8.45 -10.17 7.18
N ALA A 246 -9.27 -10.74 8.07
CA ALA A 246 -9.73 -10.07 9.28
C ALA A 246 -8.73 -10.16 10.45
N TYR A 247 -7.64 -10.91 10.30
CA TYR A 247 -6.63 -11.14 11.33
C TYR A 247 -5.24 -10.63 10.91
N PRO A 248 -5.07 -9.32 10.74
CA PRO A 248 -3.81 -8.77 10.22
C PRO A 248 -2.63 -8.95 11.19
N PHE A 249 -2.89 -9.24 12.46
CA PHE A 249 -1.87 -9.56 13.47
C PHE A 249 -1.50 -11.04 13.50
N GLY A 250 -2.20 -11.90 12.73
CA GLY A 250 -2.13 -13.35 12.84
C GLY A 250 -2.99 -13.89 14.00
N ARG A 251 -3.16 -15.22 14.04
CA ARG A 251 -4.07 -15.92 14.99
C ARG A 251 -3.32 -16.70 16.06
N GLU A 252 -2.09 -17.09 15.78
CA GLU A 252 -1.30 -17.95 16.65
C GLU A 252 -0.63 -17.16 17.79
N LYS A 253 -0.35 -17.86 18.89
CA LYS A 253 0.31 -17.25 20.07
C LYS A 253 1.65 -16.60 19.73
N ALA A 254 2.44 -17.21 18.84
CA ALA A 254 3.71 -16.64 18.36
C ALA A 254 3.51 -15.31 17.63
N ASN A 255 2.43 -15.19 16.83
CA ASN A 255 2.11 -13.95 16.12
C ASN A 255 1.75 -12.80 17.06
N LEU A 256 1.18 -13.07 18.25
CA LEU A 256 0.87 -12.03 19.22
C LEU A 256 2.14 -11.36 19.78
N GLU A 257 3.21 -12.13 20.00
CA GLU A 257 4.50 -11.58 20.44
C GLU A 257 5.15 -10.73 19.34
N LEU A 258 5.15 -11.22 18.10
CA LEU A 258 5.64 -10.46 16.95
C LEU A 258 4.81 -9.18 16.70
N GLY A 259 3.49 -9.29 16.78
CA GLY A 259 2.58 -8.15 16.61
C GLY A 259 2.77 -7.08 17.69
N LYS A 260 2.98 -7.46 18.97
CA LYS A 260 3.36 -6.55 20.05
C LYS A 260 4.63 -5.76 19.72
N ALA A 261 5.61 -6.41 19.08
CA ALA A 261 6.85 -5.78 18.65
C ALA A 261 6.70 -4.93 17.37
N GLY A 262 5.56 -4.97 16.68
CA GLY A 262 5.34 -4.31 15.38
C GLY A 262 5.85 -5.10 14.18
N LEU A 263 6.15 -6.39 14.37
CA LEU A 263 6.67 -7.29 13.34
C LEU A 263 5.53 -8.01 12.62
N TYR A 264 4.69 -7.25 11.91
CA TYR A 264 3.47 -7.76 11.31
C TYR A 264 3.71 -8.66 10.08
N ALA A 265 4.89 -8.59 9.46
CA ALA A 265 5.33 -9.59 8.48
C ALA A 265 5.81 -10.90 9.15
N ARG A 266 5.38 -11.17 10.39
CA ARG A 266 5.61 -12.42 11.11
C ARG A 266 7.08 -12.83 11.20
N GLY A 267 7.97 -11.85 11.28
CA GLY A 267 9.43 -12.09 11.35
C GLY A 267 10.06 -12.61 10.05
N LEU A 268 9.33 -12.69 8.94
CA LEU A 268 9.84 -13.23 7.68
C LEU A 268 11.20 -12.62 7.31
N TYR A 269 11.33 -11.30 7.39
CA TYR A 269 12.53 -10.57 6.98
C TYR A 269 13.70 -10.62 7.98
N GLN A 270 13.53 -11.32 9.09
CA GLN A 270 14.63 -11.63 10.01
C GLN A 270 15.42 -12.86 9.55
N VAL A 271 14.79 -13.74 8.75
CA VAL A 271 15.35 -15.03 8.35
C VAL A 271 15.36 -15.25 6.84
N GLN A 272 14.62 -14.44 6.09
CA GLN A 272 14.49 -14.57 4.63
C GLN A 272 14.76 -13.24 3.93
N PRO A 273 15.36 -13.25 2.73
CA PRO A 273 15.56 -12.04 1.92
C PRO A 273 14.23 -11.47 1.45
N CYS A 274 14.23 -10.16 1.17
CA CYS A 274 13.10 -9.49 0.53
C CYS A 274 13.36 -9.35 -0.98
N TYR A 275 12.47 -9.88 -1.81
CA TYR A 275 12.58 -9.78 -3.28
C TYR A 275 11.88 -8.57 -3.88
N MET A 276 11.24 -7.72 -3.06
CA MET A 276 10.60 -6.49 -3.55
C MET A 276 11.54 -5.56 -4.34
N PRO A 277 12.84 -5.42 -4.02
CA PRO A 277 13.76 -4.58 -4.81
C PRO A 277 13.96 -4.99 -6.27
N TRP A 278 13.48 -6.17 -6.68
CA TRP A 278 13.48 -6.62 -8.08
C TRP A 278 12.21 -6.29 -8.84
N VAL A 279 11.10 -5.99 -8.13
CA VAL A 279 9.76 -5.86 -8.72
C VAL A 279 9.00 -4.61 -8.27
N HIS A 280 9.52 -3.85 -7.30
CA HIS A 280 8.86 -2.70 -6.71
C HIS A 280 9.79 -1.53 -6.44
N ALA A 281 9.26 -0.31 -6.62
CA ALA A 281 9.91 0.93 -6.22
C ALA A 281 8.88 1.94 -5.68
N MET A 282 9.36 2.86 -4.84
CA MET A 282 8.60 4.04 -4.42
C MET A 282 9.33 5.32 -4.83
N ILE A 283 8.58 6.28 -5.35
CA ILE A 283 9.09 7.60 -5.75
C ILE A 283 8.45 8.66 -4.87
N ASP A 284 9.25 9.56 -4.32
CA ASP A 284 8.77 10.68 -3.52
C ASP A 284 8.56 11.95 -4.36
N PRO A 285 7.92 13.01 -3.81
CA PRO A 285 7.66 14.26 -4.54
C PRO A 285 8.91 15.06 -4.96
N LYS A 286 10.09 14.69 -4.46
CA LYS A 286 11.39 15.27 -4.86
C LYS A 286 12.10 14.46 -5.94
N GLY A 287 11.47 13.37 -6.41
CA GLY A 287 12.05 12.45 -7.39
C GLY A 287 13.01 11.42 -6.81
N HIS A 288 13.15 11.34 -5.48
CA HIS A 288 13.95 10.29 -4.86
C HIS A 288 13.26 8.93 -5.04
N VAL A 289 14.06 7.91 -5.35
CA VAL A 289 13.61 6.54 -5.57
C VAL A 289 14.08 5.65 -4.43
N TYR A 290 13.14 4.88 -3.87
CA TYR A 290 13.34 3.95 -2.77
C TYR A 290 12.97 2.54 -3.20
N PRO A 291 13.61 1.49 -2.64
CA PRO A 291 13.30 0.10 -3.00
C PRO A 291 11.93 -0.37 -2.47
N CYS A 292 11.36 0.31 -1.48
CA CYS A 292 10.03 0.00 -0.92
C CYS A 292 9.47 1.14 -0.07
N CYS A 293 8.21 0.99 0.37
CA CYS A 293 7.51 2.00 1.18
C CYS A 293 8.11 2.18 2.58
N THR A 294 8.62 1.10 3.19
CA THR A 294 9.21 1.10 4.53
C THR A 294 10.53 1.89 4.57
N MET A 295 11.26 1.93 3.46
CA MET A 295 12.51 2.71 3.33
C MET A 295 12.30 4.21 3.14
N ARG A 296 11.07 4.70 3.15
CA ARG A 296 10.74 6.12 2.91
C ARG A 296 11.40 7.10 3.88
N SER A 297 11.72 6.64 5.09
CA SER A 297 12.44 7.43 6.09
C SER A 297 13.96 7.22 6.05
N GLY A 298 14.44 6.26 5.24
CA GLY A 298 15.85 5.95 5.05
C GLY A 298 16.47 6.71 3.88
N ARG A 299 17.68 6.31 3.51
CA ARG A 299 18.39 6.88 2.38
C ARG A 299 17.79 6.42 1.05
N PRO A 300 17.46 7.34 0.10
CA PRO A 300 17.06 6.96 -1.25
C PRO A 300 18.22 6.28 -1.98
N LEU A 301 17.88 5.42 -2.92
CA LEU A 301 18.84 4.72 -3.78
C LEU A 301 19.17 5.49 -5.07
N GLY A 302 18.57 6.64 -5.26
CA GLY A 302 18.82 7.55 -6.37
C GLY A 302 17.73 8.61 -6.49
N ASN A 303 17.86 9.46 -7.51
CA ASN A 303 16.91 10.52 -7.82
C ASN A 303 16.67 10.60 -9.33
N LEU A 304 15.47 10.27 -9.78
CA LEU A 304 15.13 10.18 -11.20
C LEU A 304 15.29 11.53 -11.97
N ILE A 305 15.27 12.66 -11.27
CA ILE A 305 15.47 13.98 -11.89
C ILE A 305 16.96 14.25 -12.11
N LYS A 306 17.81 13.87 -11.14
CA LYS A 306 19.25 14.09 -11.19
C LYS A 306 20.00 13.08 -12.04
N GLU A 307 19.45 11.88 -12.17
CA GLU A 307 20.06 10.75 -12.88
C GLU A 307 19.43 10.50 -14.27
N ASP A 308 18.74 11.51 -14.79
CA ASP A 308 18.13 11.50 -16.12
C ASP A 308 17.23 10.27 -16.38
N GLY A 309 16.33 10.03 -15.43
CA GLY A 309 15.25 9.05 -15.56
C GLY A 309 15.25 7.93 -14.52
N PHE A 310 14.12 7.25 -14.45
CA PHE A 310 13.91 6.13 -13.54
C PHE A 310 14.73 4.90 -13.91
N ARG A 311 14.91 4.63 -15.21
CA ARG A 311 15.67 3.47 -15.71
C ARG A 311 17.11 3.48 -15.21
N ASN A 312 17.77 4.64 -15.20
CA ASN A 312 19.14 4.80 -14.73
C ASN A 312 19.25 4.51 -13.23
N VAL A 313 18.30 5.00 -12.44
CA VAL A 313 18.23 4.70 -11.00
C VAL A 313 17.96 3.22 -10.76
N TRP A 314 16.95 2.64 -11.43
CA TRP A 314 16.52 1.25 -11.25
C TRP A 314 17.61 0.21 -11.58
N GLY A 315 18.39 0.48 -12.65
CA GLY A 315 19.55 -0.32 -13.06
C GLY A 315 20.86 0.11 -12.39
N GLY A 316 20.85 1.20 -11.61
CA GLY A 316 22.04 1.83 -11.06
C GLY A 316 22.75 1.03 -9.97
N VAL A 317 23.95 1.52 -9.61
CA VAL A 317 24.83 0.87 -8.64
C VAL A 317 24.15 0.72 -7.26
N ALA A 318 23.51 1.77 -6.75
CA ALA A 318 22.88 1.73 -5.42
C ALA A 318 21.76 0.69 -5.31
N PHE A 319 20.95 0.50 -6.35
CA PHE A 319 19.96 -0.58 -6.38
C PHE A 319 20.61 -1.96 -6.46
N ARG A 320 21.71 -2.10 -7.21
CA ARG A 320 22.47 -3.37 -7.29
C ARG A 320 23.06 -3.73 -5.94
N GLU A 321 23.72 -2.81 -5.26
CA GLU A 321 24.26 -3.00 -3.90
C GLU A 321 23.16 -3.37 -2.91
N PHE A 322 22.00 -2.71 -2.98
CA PHE A 322 20.86 -3.03 -2.13
C PHE A 322 20.32 -4.44 -2.38
N ARG A 323 20.21 -4.86 -3.65
CA ARG A 323 19.82 -6.23 -4.02
C ARG A 323 20.85 -7.25 -3.53
N GLN A 324 22.13 -6.94 -3.62
CA GLN A 324 23.20 -7.78 -3.11
C GLN A 324 23.08 -8.00 -1.61
N LEU A 325 22.89 -6.94 -0.81
CA LEU A 325 22.67 -7.05 0.64
C LEU A 325 21.47 -7.95 0.98
N GLN A 326 20.38 -7.86 0.22
CA GLN A 326 19.23 -8.76 0.38
C GLN A 326 19.60 -10.22 0.07
N GLY A 327 20.26 -10.46 -1.05
CA GLY A 327 20.67 -11.81 -1.50
C GLY A 327 21.67 -12.48 -0.54
N GLU A 328 22.53 -11.70 0.09
CA GLU A 328 23.53 -12.17 1.06
C GLU A 328 22.98 -12.35 2.49
N GLY A 329 21.68 -12.08 2.71
CA GLY A 329 21.07 -12.16 4.05
C GLY A 329 21.54 -11.08 5.02
N ARG A 330 22.02 -9.95 4.51
CA ARG A 330 22.50 -8.77 5.27
C ARG A 330 21.66 -7.53 4.99
N PRO A 331 20.33 -7.60 5.11
CA PRO A 331 19.47 -6.45 4.81
C PRO A 331 19.72 -5.30 5.79
N PRO A 332 19.45 -4.05 5.42
CA PRO A 332 19.47 -2.93 6.35
C PRO A 332 18.57 -3.17 7.57
N ALA A 333 18.93 -2.59 8.71
CA ALA A 333 18.20 -2.78 9.97
C ALA A 333 16.69 -2.45 9.87
N SER A 334 16.31 -1.49 9.02
CA SER A 334 14.90 -1.16 8.75
C SER A 334 14.10 -2.30 8.11
N CYS A 335 14.75 -3.24 7.44
CA CYS A 335 14.11 -4.41 6.86
C CYS A 335 13.70 -5.43 7.91
N HIS A 336 14.48 -5.58 8.99
CA HIS A 336 14.16 -6.54 10.06
C HIS A 336 12.83 -6.24 10.77
N THR A 337 12.40 -4.99 10.76
CA THR A 337 11.13 -4.54 11.34
C THR A 337 10.06 -4.24 10.28
N CYS A 338 10.24 -4.77 9.06
CA CYS A 338 9.28 -4.58 7.99
C CYS A 338 7.95 -5.29 8.30
N ASP A 339 6.85 -4.62 7.97
CA ASP A 339 5.47 -5.05 8.17
C ASP A 339 4.69 -5.20 6.85
N ASP A 340 5.36 -4.98 5.70
CA ASP A 340 4.71 -4.90 4.39
C ASP A 340 5.15 -6.07 3.48
N PHE A 341 4.39 -6.31 2.42
CA PHE A 341 4.70 -7.28 1.35
C PHE A 341 4.88 -8.74 1.79
N LEU A 342 4.22 -9.17 2.87
CA LEU A 342 4.35 -10.55 3.36
C LEU A 342 3.93 -11.58 2.30
N GLU A 343 2.73 -11.44 1.75
CA GLU A 343 2.17 -12.41 0.79
C GLU A 343 2.90 -12.34 -0.56
N GLU A 344 3.26 -11.13 -1.00
CA GLU A 344 4.07 -10.94 -2.21
C GLU A 344 5.43 -11.61 -2.10
N ASN A 345 6.10 -11.45 -0.96
CA ASN A 345 7.40 -12.12 -0.77
C ASN A 345 7.28 -13.62 -0.62
N ARG A 346 6.23 -14.16 0.01
CA ARG A 346 5.98 -15.60 0.05
C ARG A 346 5.83 -16.17 -1.37
N PHE A 347 5.05 -15.50 -2.20
CA PHE A 347 4.90 -15.89 -3.59
C PHE A 347 6.24 -15.83 -4.35
N LEU A 348 7.01 -14.74 -4.22
CA LEU A 348 8.32 -14.59 -4.85
C LEU A 348 9.34 -15.63 -4.35
N HIS A 349 9.29 -16.00 -3.07
CA HIS A 349 10.10 -17.10 -2.54
C HIS A 349 9.77 -18.43 -3.21
N GLY A 350 8.48 -18.72 -3.41
CA GLY A 350 8.04 -19.90 -4.16
C GLY A 350 8.61 -19.93 -5.57
N LEU A 351 8.56 -18.80 -6.29
CA LEU A 351 9.13 -18.67 -7.63
C LEU A 351 10.66 -18.80 -7.65
N VAL A 352 11.37 -18.12 -6.74
CA VAL A 352 12.84 -18.02 -6.78
C VAL A 352 13.51 -19.29 -6.26
N ARG A 353 12.98 -19.89 -5.18
CA ARG A 353 13.61 -21.02 -4.47
C ARG A 353 12.95 -22.37 -4.73
N GLY A 354 11.78 -22.41 -5.40
CA GLY A 354 10.95 -23.61 -5.52
C GLY A 354 10.14 -23.89 -4.25
N SER A 355 9.16 -24.77 -4.33
CA SER A 355 8.14 -25.06 -3.30
C SER A 355 8.65 -25.66 -1.98
N ALA A 356 9.94 -25.60 -1.69
CA ALA A 356 10.55 -26.11 -0.44
C ALA A 356 10.23 -25.27 0.82
N LEU A 357 9.57 -24.11 0.68
CA LEU A 357 9.34 -23.17 1.79
C LEU A 357 8.12 -23.48 2.67
N ASP A 358 7.16 -24.29 2.21
CA ASP A 358 5.94 -24.56 2.98
C ASP A 358 6.15 -25.48 4.19
N LYS A 359 7.31 -26.17 4.27
CA LYS A 359 7.58 -27.09 5.36
C LYS A 359 8.39 -26.51 6.53
N ASP A 360 9.15 -25.43 6.32
CA ASP A 360 10.07 -24.92 7.35
C ASP A 360 9.54 -23.72 8.15
N VAL A 361 8.60 -22.96 7.59
CA VAL A 361 8.00 -21.80 8.29
C VAL A 361 6.80 -22.21 9.15
N SER A 362 6.09 -23.28 8.78
CA SER A 362 4.98 -23.82 9.60
C SER A 362 5.44 -24.60 10.83
N SER A 363 6.71 -25.05 10.87
CA SER A 363 7.26 -25.81 12.01
C SER A 363 8.11 -24.98 12.99
N ARG A 364 8.34 -23.69 12.69
CA ARG A 364 9.11 -22.76 13.56
C ARG A 364 8.35 -21.48 13.94
N CYS A 365 7.07 -21.37 13.59
CA CYS A 365 6.21 -20.26 14.01
C CYS A 365 5.06 -20.74 14.89
#